data_068f0d0f817f02c1e88a74c5e3c0ca23
#
_entry.id   068f0d0f817f02c1e88a74c5e3c0ca23
#
_cell.length_a   1.000
_cell.length_b   1.000
_cell.length_c   1.000
_cell.angle_alpha   90.00
_cell.angle_beta   90.00
_cell.angle_gamma   90.00
#
_symmetry.space_group_name_H-M   'P 1'
#
loop_
_entity.id
_entity.type
_entity.pdbx_description
1 polymer ?
#
loop_
_entity_poly.entity_id
_entity_poly.type
_entity_poly.pdbx_seq_one_letter_code
_entity_poly.pdbx_strand_id
1 'polypeptide(L)'
;MSELPSLFNPKSQIQNPKWLSAARWLFGPGEPGYLWPRWLFLRALGFIFFTAFYSLVFQIRGLIGPQGILPASEYLQAVGQQLGARRLWYAPTLLWLASGDRALQLLCWAGLMAAVLLMLNLWPRAALVVCVTLFLSFVCAARDFSDYQSDGMLLEAGFLSCFFAPPGLRPGLGENHPPSRASLFMLRWECFRIYFESGLVKLLSGDPQWRHLTAMDHYYENGPLPDWIGWYVQQLPHRFHAAAALLTLVMELGLVWMFFLRRPLRILLFFLVTPFQIAIILTANLGFLNYLVLVLGILLLDDRCLPRMFPPLKASLEAGNSKMETGNWKLENGNPAIAPRGSAAETGPRNGQSGLWARLSPVTRHSSLVFSGLFLSWIFYNTTVLLLLYLFRSLPLPLAPVVALEPFRISNQYGLFAVMTTARYEIEFQGTRDGQNWLAYPFRYKPQDPRQPPRIHAPYQPRFDWDLWFASLGAWRQYSWVVNTEVLLLRNDSSVLSLFAGNPFPGEPPTAVRAVVWQYWFTDLRTKREEGLWWRRELRGLYAPTFERDAQGNIGVHEKPAP
;
A
#
# COMPACT_ATOMS: atom_id res chain seq x y z
N MET A 1 -17.15 50.66 63.41
CA MET A 1 -17.68 49.57 62.56
C MET A 1 -17.26 49.91 61.15
N SER A 2 -16.13 49.36 60.70
CA SER A 2 -15.48 49.61 59.43
C SER A 2 -15.65 48.38 58.51
N GLU A 3 -16.24 48.59 57.38
CA GLU A 3 -16.47 47.56 56.37
C GLU A 3 -15.13 47.07 55.78
N LEU A 4 -14.93 45.75 55.83
CA LEU A 4 -13.85 45.05 55.13
C LEU A 4 -14.24 44.84 53.65
N PRO A 5 -13.37 45.15 52.67
CA PRO A 5 -13.67 44.86 51.27
C PRO A 5 -13.52 43.36 50.97
N SER A 6 -14.51 42.80 50.31
CA SER A 6 -14.53 41.42 49.83
C SER A 6 -13.51 41.21 48.72
N LEU A 7 -12.33 40.64 49.04
CA LEU A 7 -11.23 40.28 48.17
C LEU A 7 -11.31 38.83 47.67
N PHE A 8 -12.45 38.38 47.17
CA PHE A 8 -12.51 37.13 46.41
C PHE A 8 -13.50 37.26 45.24
N ASN A 9 -12.96 37.64 44.09
CA ASN A 9 -13.66 37.51 42.80
C ASN A 9 -13.16 36.21 42.11
N PRO A 10 -13.92 35.08 42.13
CA PRO A 10 -13.47 33.83 41.57
C PRO A 10 -13.75 33.69 40.06
N LYS A 11 -13.71 34.79 39.31
CA LYS A 11 -13.74 34.77 37.84
C LYS A 11 -12.43 35.25 37.26
N SER A 12 -11.29 34.65 37.69
CA SER A 12 -10.12 34.64 36.84
C SER A 12 -10.46 33.77 35.63
N GLN A 13 -10.78 34.39 34.51
CA GLN A 13 -10.81 33.72 33.19
C GLN A 13 -9.47 33.01 33.02
N ILE A 14 -9.48 31.68 33.18
CA ILE A 14 -8.35 30.86 32.76
C ILE A 14 -8.23 31.08 31.26
N GLN A 15 -7.39 32.02 30.86
CA GLN A 15 -7.05 32.23 29.46
C GLN A 15 -6.46 30.91 28.95
N ASN A 16 -7.18 30.25 28.06
CA ASN A 16 -6.66 29.04 27.42
C ASN A 16 -5.28 29.34 26.86
N PRO A 17 -4.25 28.60 27.24
CA PRO A 17 -2.89 28.89 26.82
C PRO A 17 -2.79 28.86 25.29
N LYS A 18 -2.01 29.77 24.69
CA LYS A 18 -1.89 29.94 23.24
C LYS A 18 -1.56 28.64 22.50
N TRP A 19 -0.76 27.76 23.13
CA TRP A 19 -0.45 26.44 22.55
C TRP A 19 -1.68 25.54 22.40
N LEU A 20 -2.66 25.61 23.32
CA LEU A 20 -3.89 24.82 23.25
C LEU A 20 -4.79 25.29 22.09
N SER A 21 -4.82 26.59 21.80
CA SER A 21 -5.54 27.11 20.62
C SER A 21 -4.87 26.68 19.33
N ALA A 22 -3.54 26.71 19.25
CA ALA A 22 -2.78 26.21 18.10
C ALA A 22 -2.97 24.69 17.90
N ALA A 23 -2.92 23.91 18.98
CA ALA A 23 -3.17 22.47 18.94
C ALA A 23 -4.60 22.16 18.44
N ARG A 24 -5.61 22.88 18.92
CA ARG A 24 -6.99 22.73 18.41
C ARG A 24 -7.13 23.13 16.95
N TRP A 25 -6.41 24.14 16.49
CA TRP A 25 -6.43 24.57 15.10
C TRP A 25 -5.81 23.52 14.17
N LEU A 26 -4.71 22.86 14.57
CA LEU A 26 -4.01 21.85 13.77
C LEU A 26 -4.70 20.47 13.83
N PHE A 27 -4.95 19.98 15.04
CA PHE A 27 -5.36 18.59 15.30
C PHE A 27 -6.85 18.45 15.60
N GLY A 28 -7.55 19.53 15.87
CA GLY A 28 -9.00 19.55 16.05
C GLY A 28 -9.76 19.41 14.72
N PRO A 29 -11.10 19.31 14.77
CA PRO A 29 -11.92 19.32 13.56
C PRO A 29 -11.61 20.54 12.70
N GLY A 30 -11.30 20.29 11.42
CA GLY A 30 -11.04 21.33 10.43
C GLY A 30 -12.33 22.01 9.95
N GLU A 31 -12.19 22.92 8.99
CA GLU A 31 -13.35 23.48 8.28
C GLU A 31 -13.88 22.47 7.25
N PRO A 32 -15.21 22.48 6.99
CA PRO A 32 -15.76 21.74 5.87
C PRO A 32 -15.10 22.21 4.55
N GLY A 33 -14.69 21.29 3.71
CA GLY A 33 -14.03 21.63 2.44
C GLY A 33 -13.33 20.44 1.80
N TYR A 34 -13.24 19.33 2.53
CA TYR A 34 -12.61 18.09 2.08
C TYR A 34 -13.43 16.84 2.45
N LEU A 35 -14.74 16.97 2.55
CA LEU A 35 -15.63 15.86 2.91
C LEU A 35 -15.71 14.83 1.77
N TRP A 36 -15.94 15.31 0.54
CA TRP A 36 -15.99 14.48 -0.66
C TRP A 36 -14.66 13.83 -1.00
N PRO A 37 -13.54 14.57 -1.09
CA PRO A 37 -12.23 13.95 -1.32
C PRO A 37 -11.89 12.91 -0.27
N ARG A 38 -12.19 13.18 1.02
CA ARG A 38 -12.04 12.21 2.09
C ARG A 38 -12.87 10.95 1.87
N TRP A 39 -14.15 11.13 1.55
CA TRP A 39 -15.06 10.01 1.34
C TRP A 39 -14.58 9.13 0.18
N LEU A 40 -14.24 9.72 -0.96
CA LEU A 40 -13.75 9.00 -2.13
C LEU A 40 -12.40 8.34 -1.86
N PHE A 41 -11.46 9.07 -1.27
CA PHE A 41 -10.15 8.56 -0.89
C PHE A 41 -10.25 7.31 0.00
N LEU A 42 -11.07 7.33 1.05
CA LEU A 42 -11.20 6.20 1.95
C LEU A 42 -11.81 4.96 1.29
N ARG A 43 -12.73 5.11 0.31
CA ARG A 43 -13.27 3.97 -0.47
C ARG A 43 -12.22 3.40 -1.40
N ALA A 44 -11.51 4.26 -2.08
CA ALA A 44 -10.42 3.86 -2.95
C ALA A 44 -9.26 3.21 -2.15
N LEU A 45 -8.90 3.74 -0.98
CA LEU A 45 -7.94 3.10 -0.07
C LEU A 45 -8.43 1.73 0.41
N GLY A 46 -9.74 1.59 0.70
CA GLY A 46 -10.37 0.29 0.99
C GLY A 46 -10.20 -0.69 -0.16
N PHE A 47 -10.35 -0.25 -1.41
CA PHE A 47 -10.09 -1.08 -2.58
C PHE A 47 -8.62 -1.51 -2.68
N ILE A 48 -7.66 -0.63 -2.35
CA ILE A 48 -6.23 -1.00 -2.31
C ILE A 48 -5.98 -2.08 -1.26
N PHE A 49 -6.49 -1.91 -0.02
CA PHE A 49 -6.38 -2.97 0.99
C PHE A 49 -7.05 -4.28 0.55
N PHE A 50 -8.20 -4.19 -0.11
CA PHE A 50 -8.87 -5.36 -0.68
C PHE A 50 -7.96 -6.11 -1.65
N THR A 51 -7.33 -5.42 -2.62
CA THR A 51 -6.42 -6.06 -3.59
C THR A 51 -5.19 -6.66 -2.92
N ALA A 52 -4.64 -5.99 -1.91
CA ALA A 52 -3.50 -6.47 -1.13
C ALA A 52 -3.84 -7.78 -0.40
N PHE A 53 -4.95 -7.83 0.35
CA PHE A 53 -5.39 -9.05 1.03
C PHE A 53 -5.84 -10.13 0.05
N TYR A 54 -6.51 -9.76 -1.05
CA TYR A 54 -6.92 -10.70 -2.08
C TYR A 54 -5.73 -11.45 -2.66
N SER A 55 -4.63 -10.76 -2.92
CA SER A 55 -3.40 -11.41 -3.40
C SER A 55 -2.80 -12.38 -2.36
N LEU A 56 -2.88 -12.05 -1.07
CA LEU A 56 -2.39 -12.90 0.02
C LEU A 56 -3.23 -14.16 0.18
N VAL A 57 -4.56 -14.11 0.05
CA VAL A 57 -5.44 -15.30 0.18
C VAL A 57 -4.95 -16.47 -0.67
N PHE A 58 -4.49 -16.20 -1.89
CA PHE A 58 -4.09 -17.26 -2.83
C PHE A 58 -2.63 -17.68 -2.70
N GLN A 59 -1.79 -16.88 -2.04
CA GLN A 59 -0.34 -17.10 -2.03
C GLN A 59 0.21 -17.43 -0.63
N ILE A 60 -0.45 -16.95 0.44
CA ILE A 60 0.13 -16.89 1.78
C ILE A 60 0.59 -18.25 2.30
N ARG A 61 -0.14 -19.34 2.00
CA ARG A 61 0.21 -20.70 2.44
C ARG A 61 1.50 -21.19 1.78
N GLY A 62 1.62 -21.01 0.47
CA GLY A 62 2.83 -21.38 -0.27
C GLY A 62 4.03 -20.53 0.09
N LEU A 63 3.81 -19.25 0.46
CA LEU A 63 4.89 -18.34 0.84
C LEU A 63 5.40 -18.57 2.26
N ILE A 64 4.52 -18.48 3.28
CA ILE A 64 4.90 -18.47 4.69
C ILE A 64 4.11 -19.45 5.56
N GLY A 65 3.31 -20.34 4.97
CA GLY A 65 2.65 -21.44 5.70
C GLY A 65 3.66 -22.39 6.34
N PRO A 66 3.24 -23.30 7.22
CA PRO A 66 4.13 -24.28 7.86
C PRO A 66 4.94 -25.15 6.89
N GLN A 67 4.40 -25.38 5.69
CA GLN A 67 5.07 -26.07 4.57
C GLN A 67 5.34 -25.12 3.40
N GLY A 68 5.35 -23.81 3.64
CA GLY A 68 5.68 -22.80 2.65
C GLY A 68 7.17 -22.61 2.45
N ILE A 69 7.52 -21.74 1.51
CA ILE A 69 8.92 -21.46 1.15
C ILE A 69 9.71 -20.87 2.32
N LEU A 70 9.11 -19.95 3.09
CA LEU A 70 9.70 -19.31 4.28
C LEU A 70 8.73 -19.37 5.46
N PRO A 71 8.66 -20.49 6.21
CA PRO A 71 7.67 -20.67 7.27
C PRO A 71 7.72 -19.55 8.32
N ALA A 72 6.59 -18.88 8.54
CA ALA A 72 6.49 -17.79 9.53
C ALA A 72 6.77 -18.30 10.95
N SER A 73 6.41 -19.54 11.27
CA SER A 73 6.68 -20.16 12.58
C SER A 73 8.17 -20.23 12.90
N GLU A 74 9.01 -20.62 11.93
CA GLU A 74 10.47 -20.71 12.10
C GLU A 74 11.08 -19.32 12.32
N TYR A 75 10.68 -18.35 11.49
CA TYR A 75 11.11 -16.97 11.65
C TYR A 75 10.75 -16.40 13.04
N LEU A 76 9.49 -16.56 13.45
CA LEU A 76 9.03 -16.05 14.73
C LEU A 76 9.73 -16.76 15.90
N GLN A 77 9.98 -18.07 15.79
CA GLN A 77 10.74 -18.81 16.80
C GLN A 77 12.16 -18.24 16.96
N ALA A 78 12.87 -18.01 15.84
CA ALA A 78 14.21 -17.41 15.84
C ALA A 78 14.21 -16.00 16.47
N VAL A 79 13.27 -15.14 16.08
CA VAL A 79 13.10 -13.79 16.64
C VAL A 79 12.79 -13.87 18.14
N GLY A 80 11.93 -14.82 18.56
CA GLY A 80 11.58 -15.03 19.95
C GLY A 80 12.77 -15.43 20.82
N GLN A 81 13.64 -16.31 20.30
CA GLN A 81 14.87 -16.74 20.97
C GLN A 81 15.88 -15.60 21.11
N GLN A 82 16.04 -14.77 20.09
CA GLN A 82 17.02 -13.67 20.08
C GLN A 82 16.59 -12.46 20.91
N LEU A 83 15.30 -12.06 20.82
CA LEU A 83 14.82 -10.78 21.37
C LEU A 83 13.99 -10.91 22.66
N GLY A 84 13.61 -12.13 23.06
CA GLY A 84 12.79 -12.35 24.26
C GLY A 84 11.48 -11.49 24.24
N ALA A 85 11.22 -10.74 25.30
CA ALA A 85 10.03 -9.88 25.40
C ALA A 85 10.02 -8.74 24.37
N ARG A 86 11.17 -8.27 23.89
CA ARG A 86 11.28 -7.20 22.89
C ARG A 86 10.74 -7.63 21.53
N ARG A 87 10.57 -8.93 21.29
CA ARG A 87 10.00 -9.47 20.04
C ARG A 87 8.68 -8.81 19.62
N LEU A 88 7.82 -8.45 20.58
CA LEU A 88 6.52 -7.84 20.29
C LEU A 88 6.65 -6.42 19.70
N TRP A 89 7.75 -5.73 19.99
CA TRP A 89 8.05 -4.42 19.42
C TRP A 89 8.71 -4.53 18.05
N TYR A 90 9.71 -5.42 17.90
CA TYR A 90 10.50 -5.55 16.67
C TYR A 90 9.80 -6.39 15.58
N ALA A 91 8.85 -7.26 15.96
CA ALA A 91 7.98 -7.98 15.06
C ALA A 91 6.52 -7.86 15.52
N PRO A 92 5.87 -6.70 15.31
CA PRO A 92 4.50 -6.45 15.75
C PRO A 92 3.49 -7.19 14.86
N THR A 93 3.33 -8.50 15.11
CA THR A 93 2.46 -9.38 14.34
C THR A 93 1.51 -10.16 15.23
N LEU A 94 0.28 -10.38 14.77
CA LEU A 94 -0.68 -11.28 15.41
C LEU A 94 -0.32 -12.76 15.24
N LEU A 95 0.60 -13.08 14.34
CA LEU A 95 1.04 -14.46 14.11
C LEU A 95 1.79 -15.07 15.29
N TRP A 96 2.16 -14.28 16.31
CA TRP A 96 2.59 -14.80 17.62
C TRP A 96 1.53 -15.64 18.31
N LEU A 97 0.25 -15.40 18.03
CA LEU A 97 -0.87 -16.15 18.62
C LEU A 97 -1.07 -17.50 17.92
N ALA A 98 -0.98 -17.51 16.60
CA ALA A 98 -1.06 -18.70 15.77
C ALA A 98 -0.51 -18.40 14.36
N SER A 99 0.38 -19.26 13.84
CA SER A 99 1.02 -19.13 12.52
C SER A 99 0.75 -20.31 11.58
N GLY A 100 -0.23 -21.15 11.90
CA GLY A 100 -0.65 -22.27 11.03
C GLY A 100 -1.52 -21.81 9.86
N ASP A 101 -1.70 -22.68 8.86
CA ASP A 101 -2.45 -22.41 7.64
C ASP A 101 -3.84 -21.82 7.87
N ARG A 102 -4.58 -22.36 8.85
CA ARG A 102 -5.92 -21.85 9.18
C ARG A 102 -5.88 -20.41 9.70
N ALA A 103 -4.89 -20.11 10.58
CA ALA A 103 -4.73 -18.75 11.12
C ALA A 103 -4.35 -17.76 10.03
N LEU A 104 -3.39 -18.11 9.16
CA LEU A 104 -3.01 -17.28 8.02
C LEU A 104 -4.20 -16.97 7.11
N GLN A 105 -4.99 -17.98 6.75
CA GLN A 105 -6.17 -17.80 5.91
C GLN A 105 -7.27 -16.96 6.60
N LEU A 106 -7.54 -17.21 7.87
CA LEU A 106 -8.53 -16.43 8.64
C LEU A 106 -8.15 -14.96 8.73
N LEU A 107 -6.89 -14.64 8.96
CA LEU A 107 -6.40 -13.25 9.01
C LEU A 107 -6.51 -12.58 7.62
N CYS A 108 -6.23 -13.30 6.52
CA CYS A 108 -6.45 -12.76 5.17
C CYS A 108 -7.93 -12.47 4.90
N TRP A 109 -8.84 -13.38 5.23
CA TRP A 109 -10.28 -13.18 5.05
C TRP A 109 -10.82 -12.08 5.95
N ALA A 110 -10.35 -11.97 7.19
CA ALA A 110 -10.70 -10.87 8.08
C ALA A 110 -10.23 -9.52 7.52
N GLY A 111 -9.04 -9.46 6.93
CA GLY A 111 -8.53 -8.27 6.23
C GLY A 111 -9.38 -7.88 5.02
N LEU A 112 -9.76 -8.85 4.19
CA LEU A 112 -10.68 -8.64 3.08
C LEU A 112 -12.03 -8.09 3.55
N MET A 113 -12.61 -8.67 4.59
CA MET A 113 -13.86 -8.20 5.16
C MET A 113 -13.75 -6.77 5.68
N ALA A 114 -12.68 -6.45 6.41
CA ALA A 114 -12.42 -5.11 6.90
C ALA A 114 -12.27 -4.10 5.74
N ALA A 115 -11.59 -4.48 4.67
CA ALA A 115 -11.46 -3.66 3.47
C ALA A 115 -12.82 -3.40 2.80
N VAL A 116 -13.68 -4.43 2.71
CA VAL A 116 -15.05 -4.29 2.20
C VAL A 116 -15.88 -3.34 3.10
N LEU A 117 -15.79 -3.49 4.42
CA LEU A 117 -16.46 -2.56 5.35
C LEU A 117 -16.01 -1.11 5.14
N LEU A 118 -14.71 -0.90 4.91
CA LEU A 118 -14.17 0.42 4.59
C LEU A 118 -14.72 0.96 3.26
N MET A 119 -14.79 0.13 2.22
CA MET A 119 -15.39 0.49 0.92
C MET A 119 -16.87 0.85 1.05
N LEU A 120 -17.62 0.14 1.89
CA LEU A 120 -19.04 0.39 2.15
C LEU A 120 -19.30 1.53 3.14
N ASN A 121 -18.26 2.20 3.63
CA ASN A 121 -18.38 3.26 4.66
C ASN A 121 -19.01 2.78 5.97
N LEU A 122 -18.76 1.54 6.34
CA LEU A 122 -19.19 0.96 7.61
C LEU A 122 -18.03 0.95 8.59
N TRP A 123 -18.19 1.62 9.74
CA TRP A 123 -17.13 1.79 10.75
C TRP A 123 -15.76 2.14 10.16
N PRO A 124 -15.64 3.16 9.28
CA PRO A 124 -14.43 3.36 8.48
C PRO A 124 -13.15 3.45 9.30
N ARG A 125 -13.19 4.07 10.48
CA ARG A 125 -12.02 4.16 11.36
C ARG A 125 -11.63 2.80 11.95
N ALA A 126 -12.60 2.01 12.44
CA ALA A 126 -12.33 0.68 12.98
C ALA A 126 -11.86 -0.28 11.88
N ALA A 127 -12.50 -0.24 10.70
CA ALA A 127 -12.08 -1.02 9.55
C ALA A 127 -10.63 -0.72 9.14
N LEU A 128 -10.21 0.55 9.14
CA LEU A 128 -8.82 0.93 8.88
C LEU A 128 -7.86 0.36 9.93
N VAL A 129 -8.18 0.49 11.22
CA VAL A 129 -7.34 -0.09 12.28
C VAL A 129 -7.17 -1.59 12.07
N VAL A 130 -8.23 -2.31 11.73
CA VAL A 130 -8.16 -3.76 11.45
C VAL A 130 -7.31 -4.01 10.19
N CYS A 131 -7.54 -3.29 9.08
CA CYS A 131 -6.75 -3.44 7.86
C CYS A 131 -5.25 -3.23 8.13
N VAL A 132 -4.88 -2.14 8.80
CA VAL A 132 -3.48 -1.81 9.10
C VAL A 132 -2.85 -2.87 10.01
N THR A 133 -3.53 -3.27 11.10
CA THR A 133 -3.00 -4.26 12.04
C THR A 133 -2.80 -5.62 11.38
N LEU A 134 -3.77 -6.09 10.58
CA LEU A 134 -3.67 -7.37 9.89
C LEU A 134 -2.62 -7.32 8.78
N PHE A 135 -2.56 -6.24 8.01
CA PHE A 135 -1.58 -6.11 6.94
C PHE A 135 -0.15 -6.01 7.50
N LEU A 136 0.07 -5.22 8.56
CA LEU A 136 1.33 -5.17 9.29
C LEU A 136 1.75 -6.55 9.79
N SER A 137 0.81 -7.36 10.27
CA SER A 137 1.10 -8.71 10.75
C SER A 137 1.69 -9.61 9.66
N PHE A 138 1.21 -9.47 8.41
CA PHE A 138 1.80 -10.19 7.27
C PHE A 138 3.13 -9.58 6.85
N VAL A 139 3.23 -8.26 6.74
CA VAL A 139 4.46 -7.58 6.34
C VAL A 139 5.63 -7.92 7.26
N CYS A 140 5.39 -7.96 8.57
CA CYS A 140 6.43 -8.34 9.55
C CYS A 140 6.88 -9.80 9.47
N ALA A 141 6.03 -10.70 8.98
CA ALA A 141 6.32 -12.14 9.02
C ALA A 141 6.70 -12.73 7.66
N ALA A 142 6.35 -12.06 6.55
CA ALA A 142 6.55 -12.58 5.22
C ALA A 142 7.95 -12.32 4.64
N ARG A 143 8.82 -11.60 5.38
CA ARG A 143 10.24 -11.40 5.04
C ARG A 143 10.41 -10.91 3.59
N ASP A 144 11.21 -11.62 2.78
CA ASP A 144 11.48 -11.30 1.38
C ASP A 144 10.19 -11.04 0.57
N PHE A 145 9.10 -11.79 0.85
CA PHE A 145 7.81 -11.62 0.15
C PHE A 145 6.98 -10.39 0.53
N SER A 146 7.48 -9.52 1.41
CA SER A 146 6.83 -8.29 1.88
C SER A 146 7.81 -7.15 2.12
N ASP A 147 9.02 -7.21 1.56
CA ASP A 147 10.00 -6.12 1.67
C ASP A 147 9.85 -5.08 0.54
N TYR A 148 8.60 -4.83 0.14
CA TYR A 148 8.30 -3.83 -0.89
C TYR A 148 8.02 -2.46 -0.29
N GLN A 149 8.49 -1.42 -0.98
CA GLN A 149 8.15 -0.05 -0.60
C GLN A 149 6.64 0.22 -0.67
N SER A 150 5.92 -0.43 -1.59
CA SER A 150 4.46 -0.34 -1.70
C SER A 150 3.72 -0.82 -0.45
N ASP A 151 4.23 -1.86 0.23
CA ASP A 151 3.65 -2.36 1.48
C ASP A 151 3.80 -1.32 2.61
N GLY A 152 4.98 -0.70 2.72
CA GLY A 152 5.22 0.41 3.64
C GLY A 152 4.36 1.63 3.34
N MET A 153 4.20 2.01 2.06
CA MET A 153 3.30 3.09 1.64
C MET A 153 1.86 2.83 2.07
N LEU A 154 1.36 1.61 1.86
CA LEU A 154 -0.01 1.26 2.23
C LEU A 154 -0.23 1.28 3.75
N LEU A 155 0.76 0.86 4.53
CA LEU A 155 0.72 0.92 5.99
C LEU A 155 0.75 2.36 6.50
N GLU A 156 1.61 3.23 5.94
CA GLU A 156 1.68 4.65 6.30
C GLU A 156 0.37 5.36 5.95
N ALA A 157 -0.11 5.25 4.70
CA ALA A 157 -1.38 5.82 4.26
C ALA A 157 -2.57 5.33 5.12
N GLY A 158 -2.61 4.03 5.40
CA GLY A 158 -3.65 3.41 6.24
C GLY A 158 -3.62 3.94 7.67
N PHE A 159 -2.45 4.01 8.30
CA PHE A 159 -2.29 4.51 9.65
C PHE A 159 -2.65 6.00 9.76
N LEU A 160 -2.16 6.84 8.87
CA LEU A 160 -2.52 8.27 8.81
C LEU A 160 -4.03 8.45 8.60
N SER A 161 -4.65 7.56 7.82
CA SER A 161 -6.08 7.57 7.57
C SER A 161 -6.93 7.25 8.80
N CYS A 162 -6.40 6.59 9.82
CA CYS A 162 -7.11 6.39 11.10
C CYS A 162 -7.42 7.74 11.81
N PHE A 163 -6.56 8.75 11.61
CA PHE A 163 -6.78 10.12 12.12
C PHE A 163 -7.64 10.98 11.18
N PHE A 164 -7.75 10.57 9.92
CA PHE A 164 -8.49 11.26 8.86
C PHE A 164 -9.95 10.78 8.74
N ALA A 165 -10.21 9.52 9.02
CA ALA A 165 -11.52 8.88 8.88
C ALA A 165 -12.54 9.39 9.92
N PRO A 166 -13.82 9.56 9.54
CA PRO A 166 -14.87 9.92 10.47
C PRO A 166 -15.21 8.74 11.39
N PRO A 167 -15.59 9.00 12.67
CA PRO A 167 -16.08 7.96 13.58
C PRO A 167 -17.54 7.60 13.26
N GLY A 168 -18.01 6.49 13.82
CA GLY A 168 -19.41 6.03 13.74
C GLY A 168 -19.62 4.88 12.77
N LEU A 169 -20.81 4.24 12.88
CA LEU A 169 -21.17 3.06 12.08
C LEU A 169 -21.38 3.41 10.61
N ARG A 170 -22.19 4.44 10.34
CA ARG A 170 -22.52 4.94 8.98
C ARG A 170 -22.38 6.46 8.97
N PRO A 171 -21.17 6.99 8.96
CA PRO A 171 -20.95 8.43 9.13
C PRO A 171 -21.35 9.28 7.90
N GLY A 172 -21.80 8.68 6.80
CA GLY A 172 -22.06 9.40 5.55
C GLY A 172 -20.79 10.11 5.06
N LEU A 173 -20.88 11.39 4.76
CA LEU A 173 -19.71 12.23 4.45
C LEU A 173 -18.92 12.62 5.71
N GLY A 174 -19.49 12.42 6.90
CA GLY A 174 -18.87 12.79 8.18
C GLY A 174 -18.86 14.29 8.45
N GLU A 175 -19.90 15.01 8.07
CA GLU A 175 -20.03 16.47 8.20
C GLU A 175 -19.82 16.95 9.63
N ASN A 176 -20.32 16.20 10.63
CA ASN A 176 -20.14 16.50 12.05
C ASN A 176 -18.69 16.28 12.56
N HIS A 177 -17.84 15.65 11.72
CA HIS A 177 -16.46 15.33 12.05
C HIS A 177 -15.55 15.62 10.85
N PRO A 178 -15.40 16.90 10.45
CA PRO A 178 -14.52 17.26 9.35
C PRO A 178 -13.07 16.85 9.67
N PRO A 179 -12.26 16.51 8.65
CA PRO A 179 -10.88 16.06 8.85
C PRO A 179 -10.03 17.17 9.45
N SER A 180 -9.10 16.81 10.34
CA SER A 180 -8.15 17.77 10.88
C SER A 180 -7.18 18.27 9.81
N ARG A 181 -6.68 19.51 9.97
CA ARG A 181 -5.66 20.06 9.06
C ARG A 181 -4.40 19.22 9.06
N ALA A 182 -3.99 18.73 10.23
CA ALA A 182 -2.81 17.89 10.37
C ALA A 182 -2.94 16.55 9.64
N SER A 183 -4.08 15.84 9.78
CA SER A 183 -4.25 14.54 9.11
C SER A 183 -4.29 14.68 7.58
N LEU A 184 -4.94 15.72 7.06
CA LEU A 184 -4.92 16.04 5.62
C LEU A 184 -3.53 16.41 5.14
N PHE A 185 -2.80 17.23 5.92
CA PHE A 185 -1.43 17.61 5.59
C PHE A 185 -0.52 16.38 5.55
N MET A 186 -0.60 15.48 6.54
CA MET A 186 0.24 14.30 6.61
C MET A 186 0.05 13.34 5.42
N LEU A 187 -1.19 13.11 4.97
CA LEU A 187 -1.46 12.30 3.78
C LEU A 187 -0.93 12.97 2.50
N ARG A 188 -1.02 14.30 2.39
CA ARG A 188 -0.40 15.05 1.29
C ARG A 188 1.12 15.02 1.38
N TRP A 189 1.66 15.11 2.58
CA TRP A 189 3.10 15.00 2.84
C TRP A 189 3.65 13.64 2.43
N GLU A 190 2.92 12.55 2.72
CA GLU A 190 3.26 11.21 2.24
C GLU A 190 3.28 11.18 0.70
N CYS A 191 2.20 11.64 0.06
CA CYS A 191 2.12 11.70 -1.40
C CYS A 191 3.26 12.54 -2.02
N PHE A 192 3.56 13.70 -1.44
CA PHE A 192 4.70 14.53 -1.85
C PHE A 192 6.02 13.78 -1.74
N ARG A 193 6.27 13.10 -0.63
CA ARG A 193 7.51 12.37 -0.40
C ARG A 193 7.68 11.22 -1.38
N ILE A 194 6.62 10.48 -1.69
CA ILE A 194 6.67 9.40 -2.68
C ILE A 194 7.21 9.91 -4.02
N TYR A 195 6.73 11.04 -4.50
CA TYR A 195 7.26 11.65 -5.72
C TYR A 195 8.65 12.23 -5.53
N PHE A 196 8.81 13.12 -4.56
CA PHE A 196 10.04 13.91 -4.41
C PHE A 196 11.25 13.03 -4.06
N GLU A 197 11.12 12.11 -3.12
CA GLU A 197 12.19 11.18 -2.74
C GLU A 197 12.54 10.24 -3.92
N SER A 198 11.55 9.78 -4.70
CA SER A 198 11.80 8.97 -5.90
C SER A 198 12.57 9.75 -6.98
N GLY A 199 12.23 11.02 -7.21
CA GLY A 199 12.99 11.88 -8.12
C GLY A 199 14.39 12.18 -7.61
N LEU A 200 14.50 12.45 -6.31
CA LEU A 200 15.78 12.77 -5.67
C LEU A 200 16.76 11.59 -5.75
N VAL A 201 16.30 10.38 -5.43
CA VAL A 201 17.18 9.20 -5.45
C VAL A 201 17.63 8.83 -6.86
N LYS A 202 16.83 9.08 -7.91
CA LYS A 202 17.21 8.88 -9.31
C LYS A 202 18.46 9.72 -9.68
N LEU A 203 18.56 10.94 -9.15
CA LEU A 203 19.74 11.80 -9.38
C LEU A 203 20.90 11.45 -8.45
N LEU A 204 20.62 11.10 -7.18
CA LEU A 204 21.64 10.84 -6.16
C LEU A 204 22.26 9.44 -6.28
N SER A 205 21.58 8.47 -6.88
CA SER A 205 22.08 7.10 -7.09
C SER A 205 23.33 7.06 -7.96
N GLY A 206 23.51 8.07 -8.81
CA GLY A 206 24.60 8.09 -9.78
C GLY A 206 24.32 7.28 -11.04
N ASP A 207 23.15 6.71 -11.21
CA ASP A 207 22.76 5.93 -12.37
C ASP A 207 22.88 6.76 -13.67
N PRO A 208 23.70 6.35 -14.64
CA PRO A 208 23.85 7.06 -15.91
C PRO A 208 22.55 7.10 -16.72
N GLN A 209 21.67 6.12 -16.57
CA GLN A 209 20.44 6.03 -17.34
C GLN A 209 19.50 7.24 -17.10
N TRP A 210 19.38 7.69 -15.85
CA TRP A 210 18.60 8.90 -15.53
C TRP A 210 19.29 10.18 -15.99
N ARG A 211 20.61 10.25 -15.86
CA ARG A 211 21.39 11.44 -16.25
C ARG A 211 21.43 11.65 -17.76
N HIS A 212 21.45 10.56 -18.52
CA HIS A 212 21.49 10.59 -20.00
C HIS A 212 20.11 10.49 -20.63
N LEU A 213 19.03 10.43 -19.82
CA LEU A 213 17.63 10.29 -20.26
C LEU A 213 17.37 9.00 -21.05
N THR A 214 18.13 7.94 -20.79
CA THR A 214 17.99 6.61 -21.39
C THR A 214 17.21 5.63 -20.52
N ALA A 215 16.79 6.04 -19.32
CA ALA A 215 16.10 5.17 -18.36
C ALA A 215 14.84 4.50 -18.94
N MET A 216 14.06 5.22 -19.73
CA MET A 216 12.83 4.70 -20.32
C MET A 216 13.07 3.80 -21.53
N ASP A 217 14.28 3.76 -22.10
CA ASP A 217 14.66 2.76 -23.13
C ASP A 217 14.72 1.34 -22.55
N HIS A 218 14.84 1.21 -21.22
CA HIS A 218 14.96 -0.05 -20.50
C HIS A 218 13.75 -0.38 -19.62
N TYR A 219 12.94 0.61 -19.28
CA TYR A 219 11.90 0.52 -18.25
C TYR A 219 10.83 -0.54 -18.55
N TYR A 220 10.29 -0.55 -19.76
CA TYR A 220 9.13 -1.37 -20.12
C TYR A 220 9.45 -2.86 -20.19
N GLU A 221 10.66 -3.19 -20.66
CA GLU A 221 11.13 -4.56 -20.80
C GLU A 221 11.61 -5.14 -19.48
N ASN A 222 12.36 -4.34 -18.71
CA ASN A 222 13.14 -4.83 -17.56
C ASN A 222 12.43 -4.65 -16.21
N GLY A 223 11.19 -4.13 -16.17
CA GLY A 223 10.38 -4.07 -14.95
C GLY A 223 10.01 -5.47 -14.42
N PRO A 224 9.54 -5.60 -13.16
CA PRO A 224 9.26 -6.91 -12.56
C PRO A 224 8.33 -7.79 -13.38
N LEU A 225 7.19 -7.25 -13.80
CA LEU A 225 6.21 -7.94 -14.66
C LEU A 225 5.78 -7.01 -15.79
N PRO A 226 6.39 -7.10 -16.97
CA PRO A 226 5.99 -6.34 -18.14
C PRO A 226 4.57 -6.64 -18.58
N ASP A 227 3.97 -5.70 -19.33
CA ASP A 227 2.68 -5.87 -19.95
C ASP A 227 2.73 -5.63 -21.48
N TRP A 228 1.64 -6.00 -22.17
CA TRP A 228 1.59 -5.87 -23.63
C TRP A 228 1.53 -4.43 -24.12
N ILE A 229 1.01 -3.48 -23.33
CA ILE A 229 1.01 -2.06 -23.69
C ILE A 229 2.43 -1.52 -23.60
N GLY A 230 3.15 -1.86 -22.52
CA GLY A 230 4.57 -1.56 -22.35
C GLY A 230 5.42 -2.10 -23.49
N TRP A 231 5.10 -3.32 -23.98
CA TRP A 231 5.77 -3.89 -25.14
C TRP A 231 5.61 -3.01 -26.39
N TYR A 232 4.39 -2.49 -26.67
CA TYR A 232 4.17 -1.57 -27.80
C TYR A 232 4.85 -0.22 -27.58
N VAL A 233 4.83 0.30 -26.35
CA VAL A 233 5.49 1.57 -26.04
C VAL A 233 7.00 1.45 -26.20
N GLN A 234 7.60 0.30 -25.87
CA GLN A 234 9.04 0.04 -26.07
C GLN A 234 9.46 0.18 -27.54
N GLN A 235 8.55 -0.02 -28.52
CA GLN A 235 8.84 0.13 -29.94
C GLN A 235 8.95 1.60 -30.40
N LEU A 236 8.63 2.56 -29.55
CA LEU A 236 8.71 3.98 -29.87
C LEU A 236 10.18 4.45 -29.96
N PRO A 237 10.48 5.52 -30.71
CA PRO A 237 11.85 5.98 -30.86
C PRO A 237 12.44 6.54 -29.57
N HIS A 238 13.76 6.46 -29.42
CA HIS A 238 14.50 6.99 -28.25
C HIS A 238 14.09 8.40 -27.83
N ARG A 239 13.78 9.30 -28.77
CA ARG A 239 13.34 10.68 -28.46
C ARG A 239 12.07 10.71 -27.60
N PHE A 240 11.16 9.75 -27.78
CA PHE A 240 9.98 9.60 -26.93
C PHE A 240 10.39 9.16 -25.52
N HIS A 241 11.26 8.18 -25.41
CA HIS A 241 11.74 7.66 -24.14
C HIS A 241 12.53 8.71 -23.36
N ALA A 242 13.38 9.48 -24.03
CA ALA A 242 14.10 10.60 -23.43
C ALA A 242 13.16 11.69 -22.91
N ALA A 243 12.13 12.03 -23.69
CA ALA A 243 11.10 12.99 -23.25
C ALA A 243 10.30 12.46 -22.04
N ALA A 244 9.95 11.17 -22.01
CA ALA A 244 9.27 10.54 -20.89
C ALA A 244 10.14 10.52 -19.62
N ALA A 245 11.45 10.23 -19.75
CA ALA A 245 12.39 10.30 -18.65
C ALA A 245 12.52 11.73 -18.08
N LEU A 246 12.65 12.73 -18.96
CA LEU A 246 12.70 14.13 -18.56
C LEU A 246 11.39 14.56 -17.86
N LEU A 247 10.22 14.20 -18.43
CA LEU A 247 8.93 14.49 -17.84
C LEU A 247 8.81 13.89 -16.44
N THR A 248 9.27 12.65 -16.24
CA THR A 248 9.30 11.99 -14.93
C THR A 248 10.11 12.81 -13.93
N LEU A 249 11.31 13.24 -14.26
CA LEU A 249 12.14 14.06 -13.37
C LEU A 249 11.52 15.43 -13.09
N VAL A 250 10.91 16.08 -14.09
CA VAL A 250 10.20 17.37 -13.91
C VAL A 250 8.98 17.21 -13.00
N MET A 251 8.22 16.12 -13.15
CA MET A 251 7.07 15.83 -12.29
C MET A 251 7.51 15.58 -10.84
N GLU A 252 8.50 14.73 -10.64
CA GLU A 252 8.93 14.27 -9.32
C GLU A 252 9.73 15.34 -8.54
N LEU A 253 10.53 16.17 -9.20
CA LEU A 253 11.41 17.15 -8.54
C LEU A 253 10.85 18.57 -8.58
N GLY A 254 10.17 18.93 -9.65
CA GLY A 254 9.73 20.32 -9.89
C GLY A 254 8.25 20.53 -9.56
N LEU A 255 7.36 19.89 -10.33
CA LEU A 255 5.94 20.14 -10.23
C LEU A 255 5.31 19.67 -8.92
N VAL A 256 5.89 18.67 -8.27
CA VAL A 256 5.42 18.13 -6.99
C VAL A 256 5.33 19.20 -5.89
N TRP A 257 6.11 20.27 -5.92
CA TRP A 257 6.03 21.37 -4.95
C TRP A 257 4.70 22.11 -4.98
N MET A 258 3.92 21.97 -6.07
CA MET A 258 2.57 22.53 -6.18
C MET A 258 1.58 21.94 -5.16
N PHE A 259 1.90 20.82 -4.49
CA PHE A 259 1.13 20.29 -3.35
C PHE A 259 0.88 21.33 -2.27
N PHE A 260 1.85 22.21 -2.03
CA PHE A 260 1.84 23.18 -0.95
C PHE A 260 1.44 24.60 -1.42
N LEU A 261 1.21 24.78 -2.71
CA LEU A 261 0.87 26.07 -3.28
C LEU A 261 -0.65 26.37 -3.21
N ARG A 262 -1.03 27.56 -3.73
CA ARG A 262 -2.41 28.02 -3.76
C ARG A 262 -3.32 27.04 -4.50
N ARG A 263 -4.58 27.01 -4.12
CA ARG A 263 -5.63 26.10 -4.64
C ARG A 263 -5.58 25.86 -6.16
N PRO A 264 -5.52 26.87 -7.05
CA PRO A 264 -5.55 26.62 -8.50
C PRO A 264 -4.35 25.79 -8.97
N LEU A 265 -3.15 26.05 -8.43
CA LEU A 265 -1.94 25.30 -8.77
C LEU A 265 -1.99 23.86 -8.25
N ARG A 266 -2.54 23.66 -7.05
CA ARG A 266 -2.75 22.32 -6.50
C ARG A 266 -3.75 21.50 -7.33
N ILE A 267 -4.83 22.14 -7.83
CA ILE A 267 -5.79 21.48 -8.71
C ILE A 267 -5.15 21.20 -10.08
N LEU A 268 -4.36 22.13 -10.61
CA LEU A 268 -3.60 21.91 -11.83
C LEU A 268 -2.68 20.69 -11.67
N LEU A 269 -1.98 20.59 -10.54
CA LEU A 269 -1.15 19.42 -10.25
C LEU A 269 -1.95 18.11 -10.32
N PHE A 270 -3.18 18.06 -9.79
CA PHE A 270 -4.04 16.87 -9.91
C PHE A 270 -4.21 16.44 -11.37
N PHE A 271 -4.48 17.38 -12.27
CA PHE A 271 -4.65 17.09 -13.70
C PHE A 271 -3.34 16.74 -14.41
N LEU A 272 -2.19 17.01 -13.82
CA LEU A 272 -0.87 16.61 -14.34
C LEU A 272 -0.47 15.22 -13.80
N VAL A 273 -0.59 14.99 -12.49
CA VAL A 273 -0.16 13.71 -11.88
C VAL A 273 -1.12 12.56 -12.20
N THR A 274 -2.41 12.83 -12.39
CA THR A 274 -3.40 11.79 -12.69
C THR A 274 -3.10 11.07 -14.02
N PRO A 275 -2.95 11.75 -15.18
CA PRO A 275 -2.59 11.07 -16.43
C PRO A 275 -1.19 10.47 -16.38
N PHE A 276 -0.26 11.08 -15.65
CA PHE A 276 1.09 10.50 -15.43
C PHE A 276 1.00 9.14 -14.72
N GLN A 277 0.24 9.04 -13.62
CA GLN A 277 0.04 7.77 -12.92
C GLN A 277 -0.74 6.75 -13.76
N ILE A 278 -1.74 7.19 -14.52
CA ILE A 278 -2.49 6.31 -15.44
C ILE A 278 -1.56 5.75 -16.53
N ALA A 279 -0.65 6.56 -17.07
CA ALA A 279 0.32 6.10 -18.06
C ALA A 279 1.23 5.01 -17.48
N ILE A 280 1.72 5.16 -16.24
CA ILE A 280 2.52 4.13 -15.55
C ILE A 280 1.68 2.86 -15.33
N ILE A 281 0.44 2.99 -14.84
CA ILE A 281 -0.47 1.86 -14.60
C ILE A 281 -0.74 1.07 -15.89
N LEU A 282 -0.85 1.75 -17.02
CA LEU A 282 -1.12 1.13 -18.32
C LEU A 282 0.11 0.46 -18.93
N THR A 283 1.31 0.82 -18.53
CA THR A 283 2.56 0.35 -19.16
C THR A 283 3.44 -0.51 -18.24
N ALA A 284 3.00 -0.75 -17.00
CA ALA A 284 3.76 -1.54 -16.04
C ALA A 284 2.86 -2.17 -14.97
N ASN A 285 3.11 -3.43 -14.65
CA ASN A 285 2.45 -4.14 -13.56
C ASN A 285 3.20 -3.90 -12.24
N LEU A 286 2.96 -2.79 -11.57
CA LEU A 286 3.60 -2.45 -10.29
C LEU A 286 2.68 -2.76 -9.08
N GLY A 287 1.87 -3.82 -9.17
CA GLY A 287 0.90 -4.21 -8.17
C GLY A 287 -0.07 -3.05 -7.85
N PHE A 288 -0.33 -2.80 -6.59
CA PHE A 288 -1.19 -1.70 -6.17
C PHE A 288 -0.45 -0.35 -5.97
N LEU A 289 0.87 -0.27 -6.19
CA LEU A 289 1.67 0.91 -5.89
C LEU A 289 1.12 2.18 -6.55
N ASN A 290 1.03 2.21 -7.87
CA ASN A 290 0.60 3.41 -8.60
C ASN A 290 -0.88 3.72 -8.41
N TYR A 291 -1.70 2.70 -8.12
CA TYR A 291 -3.10 2.90 -7.72
C TYR A 291 -3.19 3.62 -6.38
N LEU A 292 -2.34 3.28 -5.40
CA LEU A 292 -2.27 3.97 -4.12
C LEU A 292 -1.85 5.44 -4.30
N VAL A 293 -0.83 5.70 -5.13
CA VAL A 293 -0.38 7.07 -5.43
C VAL A 293 -1.49 7.89 -6.12
N LEU A 294 -2.21 7.27 -7.07
CA LEU A 294 -3.37 7.88 -7.71
C LEU A 294 -4.48 8.23 -6.69
N VAL A 295 -4.73 7.33 -5.75
CA VAL A 295 -5.72 7.51 -4.67
C VAL A 295 -5.31 8.64 -3.73
N LEU A 296 -4.04 8.74 -3.34
CA LEU A 296 -3.52 9.85 -2.55
C LEU A 296 -3.67 11.19 -3.31
N GLY A 297 -3.52 11.18 -4.63
CA GLY A 297 -3.74 12.34 -5.50
C GLY A 297 -5.14 12.94 -5.40
N ILE A 298 -6.18 12.16 -5.04
CA ILE A 298 -7.55 12.67 -4.82
C ILE A 298 -7.58 13.79 -3.78
N LEU A 299 -6.68 13.75 -2.80
CA LEU A 299 -6.59 14.73 -1.73
C LEU A 299 -6.06 16.11 -2.18
N LEU A 300 -5.64 16.25 -3.44
CA LEU A 300 -5.36 17.54 -4.07
C LEU A 300 -6.65 18.31 -4.38
N LEU A 301 -7.78 17.62 -4.55
CA LEU A 301 -9.09 18.20 -4.78
C LEU A 301 -9.72 18.70 -3.47
N ASP A 302 -10.77 19.50 -3.62
CA ASP A 302 -11.64 19.97 -2.53
C ASP A 302 -13.13 19.82 -2.90
N ASP A 303 -14.02 20.06 -1.94
CA ASP A 303 -15.46 19.91 -2.12
C ASP A 303 -16.05 20.79 -3.24
N ARG A 304 -15.35 21.85 -3.64
CA ARG A 304 -15.79 22.75 -4.74
C ARG A 304 -15.48 22.19 -6.12
N CYS A 305 -14.56 21.21 -6.22
CA CYS A 305 -14.14 20.61 -7.50
C CYS A 305 -15.05 19.47 -7.92
N LEU A 306 -15.35 18.53 -7.01
CA LEU A 306 -16.05 17.28 -7.31
C LEU A 306 -17.46 17.46 -7.86
N PRO A 307 -18.32 18.36 -7.29
CA PRO A 307 -19.65 18.61 -7.86
C PRO A 307 -19.64 19.19 -9.27
N ARG A 308 -18.56 19.88 -9.64
CA ARG A 308 -18.37 20.42 -11.00
C ARG A 308 -17.91 19.35 -11.99
N MET A 309 -17.11 18.38 -11.51
CA MET A 309 -16.62 17.27 -12.33
C MET A 309 -17.67 16.16 -12.52
N PHE A 310 -18.55 15.96 -11.53
CA PHE A 310 -19.57 14.91 -11.50
C PHE A 310 -20.95 15.47 -11.14
N PRO A 311 -21.61 16.23 -12.04
CA PRO A 311 -22.92 16.84 -11.78
C PRO A 311 -24.03 15.85 -11.37
N PRO A 312 -24.10 14.61 -11.95
CA PRO A 312 -25.14 13.64 -11.56
C PRO A 312 -25.01 13.15 -10.12
N LEU A 313 -23.79 13.09 -9.59
CA LEU A 313 -23.52 12.68 -8.22
C LEU A 313 -24.07 13.68 -7.22
N LYS A 314 -24.02 14.99 -7.54
CA LYS A 314 -24.61 16.08 -6.75
C LYS A 314 -26.12 15.94 -6.63
N ALA A 315 -26.81 15.71 -7.73
CA ALA A 315 -28.27 15.59 -7.77
C ALA A 315 -28.78 14.36 -6.99
N SER A 316 -28.07 13.22 -7.07
CA SER A 316 -28.41 12.00 -6.33
C SER A 316 -28.29 12.14 -4.81
N LEU A 317 -27.40 12.99 -4.36
CA LEU A 317 -27.07 13.18 -2.95
C LEU A 317 -27.91 14.25 -2.29
N GLU A 318 -28.24 15.32 -3.03
CA GLU A 318 -29.22 16.32 -2.60
C GLU A 318 -30.63 15.68 -2.52
N ALA A 319 -30.97 14.80 -3.45
CA ALA A 319 -32.22 14.01 -3.39
C ALA A 319 -32.26 13.00 -2.23
N GLY A 320 -31.10 12.43 -1.83
CA GLY A 320 -30.98 11.55 -0.65
C GLY A 320 -31.16 12.31 0.66
N ASN A 321 -30.59 13.49 0.79
CA ASN A 321 -30.70 14.34 1.98
C ASN A 321 -32.11 14.93 2.12
N SER A 322 -32.72 15.40 1.03
CA SER A 322 -34.09 15.94 1.09
C SER A 322 -35.14 14.89 1.47
N LYS A 323 -34.95 13.62 1.10
CA LYS A 323 -35.79 12.51 1.55
C LYS A 323 -35.63 12.16 3.03
N MET A 324 -34.48 12.47 3.64
CA MET A 324 -34.30 12.29 5.10
C MET A 324 -34.86 13.46 5.92
N GLU A 325 -34.87 14.67 5.38
CA GLU A 325 -35.44 15.84 6.07
C GLU A 325 -36.95 15.93 5.96
N THR A 326 -37.58 15.33 4.95
CA THR A 326 -39.03 15.33 4.75
C THR A 326 -39.76 14.08 5.27
N GLY A 327 -39.18 13.36 6.20
CA GLY A 327 -39.83 12.24 6.93
C GLY A 327 -40.96 12.68 7.86
N ASN A 328 -41.78 13.63 7.46
CA ASN A 328 -43.08 13.94 8.08
C ASN A 328 -44.14 13.00 7.47
N TRP A 329 -44.43 11.92 8.18
CA TRP A 329 -45.61 11.11 7.93
C TRP A 329 -46.85 11.97 8.20
N LYS A 330 -47.44 12.57 7.18
CA LYS A 330 -48.82 13.03 7.23
C LYS A 330 -49.71 11.82 7.28
N LEU A 331 -50.18 11.46 8.46
CA LEU A 331 -51.41 10.70 8.63
C LEU A 331 -52.60 11.64 8.24
N GLU A 332 -53.14 11.45 7.05
CA GLU A 332 -54.46 11.96 6.72
C GLU A 332 -55.49 11.17 7.55
N ASN A 333 -56.10 11.81 8.50
CA ASN A 333 -57.51 11.60 8.83
C ASN A 333 -58.05 12.83 9.54
N GLY A 334 -59.11 13.38 8.98
CA GLY A 334 -59.70 14.65 9.34
C GLY A 334 -60.45 14.69 10.66
N ASN A 335 -60.46 15.80 11.31
CA ASN A 335 -61.59 16.67 11.64
C ASN A 335 -61.14 17.80 12.58
N PRO A 336 -61.77 19.00 12.50
CA PRO A 336 -61.30 20.19 13.22
C PRO A 336 -62.15 20.38 14.48
N ALA A 337 -61.49 20.71 15.61
CA ALA A 337 -62.14 21.55 16.63
C ALA A 337 -61.15 21.96 17.75
N ILE A 338 -61.14 23.25 17.97
CA ILE A 338 -61.03 23.99 19.23
C ILE A 338 -59.61 24.09 19.85
N ALA A 339 -59.09 25.31 19.80
CA ALA A 339 -58.02 25.80 20.65
C ALA A 339 -58.51 26.08 22.09
N PRO A 340 -57.62 25.94 23.08
CA PRO A 340 -57.45 27.03 24.01
C PRO A 340 -56.01 27.49 24.18
N ARG A 341 -55.88 28.77 24.47
CA ARG A 341 -54.65 29.50 24.85
C ARG A 341 -54.09 28.99 26.15
N GLY A 342 -52.78 29.00 26.27
CA GLY A 342 -52.11 29.05 27.55
C GLY A 342 -50.73 28.42 27.60
N SER A 343 -49.76 29.27 27.94
CA SER A 343 -48.46 29.01 28.52
C SER A 343 -47.31 28.51 27.62
N ALA A 344 -46.35 29.40 27.48
CA ALA A 344 -45.01 29.13 27.01
C ALA A 344 -44.31 28.08 27.90
N ALA A 345 -43.93 26.97 27.26
CA ALA A 345 -42.92 26.06 27.78
C ALA A 345 -41.94 25.78 26.65
N GLU A 346 -40.70 26.13 26.86
CA GLU A 346 -39.57 25.85 26.01
C GLU A 346 -39.46 24.35 25.75
N THR A 347 -39.79 23.92 24.56
CA THR A 347 -39.46 22.59 24.08
C THR A 347 -38.25 22.67 23.16
N GLY A 348 -37.06 22.44 23.74
CA GLY A 348 -35.86 22.19 22.98
C GLY A 348 -36.00 20.93 22.07
N PRO A 349 -35.29 20.83 20.97
CA PRO A 349 -35.44 19.74 20.01
C PRO A 349 -35.06 18.39 20.63
N ARG A 350 -36.02 17.47 20.71
CA ARG A 350 -35.80 16.05 20.98
C ARG A 350 -35.09 15.40 19.80
N ASN A 351 -33.78 15.47 19.78
CA ASN A 351 -32.96 14.57 18.96
C ASN A 351 -32.67 13.30 19.77
N GLY A 352 -33.50 12.29 19.57
CA GLY A 352 -33.27 10.95 20.08
C GLY A 352 -32.23 10.21 19.25
N GLN A 353 -30.98 10.56 19.41
CA GLN A 353 -29.78 9.75 19.13
C GLN A 353 -28.55 10.43 19.75
N SER A 354 -28.61 10.79 21.00
CA SER A 354 -27.41 11.07 21.79
C SER A 354 -26.79 9.74 22.20
N GLY A 355 -26.10 9.11 21.25
CA GLY A 355 -25.32 7.92 21.52
C GLY A 355 -24.26 8.18 22.59
N LEU A 356 -23.80 7.10 23.20
CA LEU A 356 -22.74 7.00 24.22
C LEU A 356 -21.56 7.98 24.04
N TRP A 357 -21.30 8.38 22.80
CA TRP A 357 -20.22 9.29 22.36
C TRP A 357 -20.47 10.78 22.68
N ALA A 358 -21.72 11.21 22.86
CA ALA A 358 -22.04 12.60 23.22
C ALA A 358 -21.74 12.91 24.70
N ARG A 359 -21.56 11.88 25.52
CA ARG A 359 -21.27 11.96 26.95
C ARG A 359 -19.78 11.81 27.29
N LEU A 360 -18.89 11.75 26.30
CA LEU A 360 -17.45 11.77 26.55
C LEU A 360 -17.11 13.11 27.25
N SER A 361 -16.56 13.01 28.46
CA SER A 361 -16.17 14.16 29.25
C SER A 361 -15.19 15.08 28.51
N PRO A 362 -15.07 16.36 28.85
CA PRO A 362 -14.04 17.25 28.29
C PRO A 362 -12.63 16.64 28.33
N VAL A 363 -12.35 15.82 29.32
CA VAL A 363 -11.07 15.10 29.52
C VAL A 363 -10.77 14.16 28.33
N THR A 364 -11.75 13.38 27.86
CA THR A 364 -11.56 12.44 26.73
C THR A 364 -11.39 13.15 25.39
N ARG A 365 -11.98 14.33 25.18
CA ARG A 365 -11.73 15.15 23.99
C ARG A 365 -10.31 15.73 23.98
N HIS A 366 -9.82 16.18 25.13
CA HIS A 366 -8.46 16.71 25.25
C HIS A 366 -7.42 15.59 25.07
N SER A 367 -7.62 14.42 25.67
CA SER A 367 -6.71 13.29 25.49
C SER A 367 -6.62 12.81 24.05
N SER A 368 -7.72 12.77 23.31
CA SER A 368 -7.72 12.43 21.88
C SER A 368 -6.93 13.44 21.03
N LEU A 369 -7.05 14.75 21.30
CA LEU A 369 -6.27 15.79 20.59
C LEU A 369 -4.78 15.68 20.89
N VAL A 370 -4.42 15.46 22.15
CA VAL A 370 -3.02 15.29 22.57
C VAL A 370 -2.42 14.03 21.92
N PHE A 371 -3.15 12.92 21.98
CA PHE A 371 -2.71 11.67 21.34
C PHE A 371 -2.49 11.84 19.84
N SER A 372 -3.46 12.39 19.11
CA SER A 372 -3.33 12.65 17.67
C SER A 372 -2.17 13.59 17.37
N GLY A 373 -2.02 14.65 18.18
CA GLY A 373 -0.93 15.62 18.05
C GLY A 373 0.44 14.99 18.22
N LEU A 374 0.62 14.18 19.25
CA LEU A 374 1.89 13.51 19.53
C LEU A 374 2.27 12.54 18.41
N PHE A 375 1.35 11.66 18.00
CA PHE A 375 1.66 10.67 16.95
C PHE A 375 1.91 11.30 15.60
N LEU A 376 1.05 12.22 15.13
CA LEU A 376 1.25 12.87 13.83
C LEU A 376 2.53 13.72 13.82
N SER A 377 2.87 14.38 14.92
CA SER A 377 4.14 15.13 15.02
C SER A 377 5.35 14.20 15.04
N TRP A 378 5.26 13.05 15.69
CA TRP A 378 6.32 12.05 15.70
C TRP A 378 6.57 11.46 14.29
N ILE A 379 5.49 11.08 13.57
CA ILE A 379 5.62 10.60 12.18
C ILE A 379 6.18 11.71 11.29
N PHE A 380 5.72 12.96 11.45
CA PHE A 380 6.25 14.07 10.67
C PHE A 380 7.75 14.28 10.92
N TYR A 381 8.18 14.24 12.18
CA TYR A 381 9.61 14.30 12.52
C TYR A 381 10.40 13.19 11.83
N ASN A 382 9.96 11.93 12.00
CA ASN A 382 10.64 10.77 11.43
C ASN A 382 10.76 10.85 9.91
N THR A 383 9.66 11.12 9.24
CA THR A 383 9.61 11.19 7.77
C THR A 383 10.39 12.38 7.22
N THR A 384 10.47 13.48 7.98
CA THR A 384 11.32 14.63 7.63
C THR A 384 12.80 14.29 7.80
N VAL A 385 13.18 13.63 8.90
CA VAL A 385 14.56 13.17 9.11
C VAL A 385 14.99 12.20 8.02
N LEU A 386 14.14 11.23 7.66
CA LEU A 386 14.42 10.29 6.58
C LEU A 386 14.61 10.98 5.23
N LEU A 387 13.78 11.97 4.90
CA LEU A 387 13.95 12.80 3.70
C LEU A 387 15.28 13.59 3.73
N LEU A 388 15.60 14.20 4.87
CA LEU A 388 16.83 14.98 5.00
C LEU A 388 18.10 14.12 4.91
N LEU A 389 18.04 12.84 5.30
CA LEU A 389 19.16 11.89 5.15
C LEU A 389 19.52 11.59 3.68
N TYR A 390 18.60 11.80 2.72
CA TYR A 390 18.97 11.79 1.30
C TYR A 390 19.84 12.97 0.89
N LEU A 391 19.59 14.15 1.49
CA LEU A 391 20.26 15.39 1.13
C LEU A 391 21.59 15.57 1.91
N PHE A 392 21.64 15.07 3.14
CA PHE A 392 22.75 15.27 4.06
C PHE A 392 23.23 13.91 4.59
N ARG A 393 24.52 13.62 4.41
CA ARG A 393 25.14 12.36 4.88
C ARG A 393 25.12 12.19 6.40
N SER A 394 25.07 13.28 7.16
CA SER A 394 24.96 13.29 8.62
C SER A 394 24.04 14.44 9.05
N LEU A 395 23.19 14.18 10.01
CA LEU A 395 22.28 15.16 10.60
C LEU A 395 22.51 15.18 12.10
N PRO A 396 22.61 16.36 12.73
CA PRO A 396 22.72 16.49 14.18
C PRO A 396 21.33 16.32 14.85
N LEU A 397 20.54 15.33 14.39
CA LEU A 397 19.19 15.06 14.86
C LEU A 397 19.14 13.66 15.51
N PRO A 398 18.36 13.48 16.60
CA PRO A 398 18.17 12.18 17.22
C PRO A 398 17.55 11.18 16.25
N LEU A 399 18.20 10.03 16.03
CA LEU A 399 17.67 8.93 15.21
C LEU A 399 16.85 7.91 16.01
N ALA A 400 16.94 7.90 17.34
CA ALA A 400 16.20 6.98 18.17
C ALA A 400 14.67 7.00 17.95
N PRO A 401 14.02 8.17 17.75
CA PRO A 401 12.59 8.20 17.41
C PRO A 401 12.28 7.56 16.05
N VAL A 402 13.21 7.64 15.08
CA VAL A 402 13.05 7.04 13.75
C VAL A 402 13.12 5.52 13.86
N VAL A 403 14.18 5.00 14.49
CA VAL A 403 14.38 3.56 14.72
C VAL A 403 13.23 2.93 15.52
N ALA A 404 12.65 3.68 16.47
CA ALA A 404 11.54 3.18 17.27
C ALA A 404 10.27 2.89 16.44
N LEU A 405 10.01 3.61 15.34
CA LEU A 405 8.83 3.37 14.50
C LEU A 405 9.10 2.45 13.30
N GLU A 406 10.35 2.14 12.99
CA GLU A 406 10.73 1.31 11.85
C GLU A 406 9.96 -0.03 11.80
N PRO A 407 9.81 -0.82 12.90
CA PRO A 407 9.11 -2.07 12.86
C PRO A 407 7.62 -1.98 12.49
N PHE A 408 7.02 -0.82 12.70
CA PHE A 408 5.60 -0.58 12.42
C PHE A 408 5.33 -0.15 10.97
N ARG A 409 6.35 0.17 10.19
CA ARG A 409 6.24 0.58 8.78
C ARG A 409 5.25 1.73 8.55
N ILE A 410 5.11 2.65 9.52
CA ILE A 410 4.21 3.81 9.48
C ILE A 410 4.94 5.14 9.25
N SER A 411 6.25 5.07 9.05
CA SER A 411 7.10 6.19 8.64
C SER A 411 8.22 5.62 7.78
N ASN A 412 8.13 5.80 6.47
CA ASN A 412 9.00 5.13 5.52
C ASN A 412 9.82 6.16 4.72
N GLN A 413 10.90 5.68 4.12
CA GLN A 413 11.68 6.36 3.11
C GLN A 413 11.33 5.77 1.76
N TYR A 414 11.22 6.60 0.73
CA TYR A 414 10.84 6.16 -0.62
C TYR A 414 11.98 6.40 -1.60
N GLY A 415 12.17 5.49 -2.54
CA GLY A 415 13.26 5.58 -3.51
C GLY A 415 13.01 4.70 -4.71
N LEU A 416 11.87 4.92 -5.37
CA LEU A 416 11.43 4.08 -6.47
C LEU A 416 12.28 4.30 -7.72
N PHE A 417 12.72 3.20 -8.34
CA PHE A 417 13.50 3.22 -9.57
C PHE A 417 14.76 4.08 -9.52
N ALA A 418 15.47 4.00 -8.39
CA ALA A 418 16.74 4.71 -8.18
C ALA A 418 17.79 4.34 -9.23
N VAL A 419 17.88 3.05 -9.57
CA VAL A 419 18.78 2.47 -10.57
C VAL A 419 17.94 1.69 -11.55
N MET A 420 18.22 1.87 -12.85
CA MET A 420 17.52 1.17 -13.94
C MET A 420 18.20 -0.14 -14.28
N THR A 421 17.41 -1.22 -14.26
CA THR A 421 17.86 -2.52 -14.76
C THR A 421 17.96 -2.47 -16.28
N THR A 422 19.12 -2.79 -16.84
CA THR A 422 19.38 -2.70 -18.28
C THR A 422 19.30 -4.04 -19.03
N ALA A 423 19.10 -5.14 -18.30
CA ALA A 423 18.92 -6.47 -18.86
C ALA A 423 17.86 -7.23 -18.06
N ARG A 424 17.06 -8.05 -18.74
CA ARG A 424 16.04 -8.87 -18.12
C ARG A 424 16.53 -10.29 -17.95
N TYR A 425 16.53 -10.76 -16.70
CA TYR A 425 16.81 -12.14 -16.36
C TYR A 425 15.57 -12.77 -15.71
N GLU A 426 15.34 -14.07 -16.02
CA GLU A 426 14.22 -14.84 -15.50
C GLU A 426 14.72 -16.16 -14.93
N ILE A 427 14.41 -16.43 -13.67
CA ILE A 427 14.65 -17.73 -13.04
C ILE A 427 13.51 -18.65 -13.44
N GLU A 428 13.84 -19.86 -13.91
CA GLU A 428 12.89 -20.90 -14.26
C GLU A 428 13.24 -22.19 -13.50
N PHE A 429 12.27 -22.74 -12.77
CA PHE A 429 12.41 -24.03 -12.12
C PHE A 429 12.11 -25.16 -13.10
N GLN A 430 12.95 -26.16 -13.14
CA GLN A 430 12.81 -27.35 -13.98
C GLN A 430 13.00 -28.60 -13.14
N GLY A 431 12.18 -29.61 -13.40
CA GLY A 431 12.30 -30.94 -12.79
C GLY A 431 12.56 -32.00 -13.85
N THR A 432 13.09 -33.13 -13.43
CA THR A 432 13.30 -34.33 -14.27
C THR A 432 13.08 -35.62 -13.50
N ARG A 433 12.77 -36.72 -14.20
CA ARG A 433 12.71 -38.07 -13.64
C ARG A 433 13.86 -38.97 -14.14
N ASP A 434 14.45 -38.64 -15.27
CA ASP A 434 15.44 -39.44 -16.00
C ASP A 434 16.82 -38.76 -16.10
N GLY A 435 16.94 -37.55 -15.55
CA GLY A 435 18.16 -36.74 -15.64
C GLY A 435 18.42 -36.12 -17.03
N GLN A 436 17.61 -36.43 -18.04
CA GLN A 436 17.79 -35.97 -19.43
C GLN A 436 16.68 -35.00 -19.85
N ASN A 437 15.44 -35.36 -19.60
CA ASN A 437 14.28 -34.55 -19.99
C ASN A 437 13.86 -33.63 -18.85
N TRP A 438 14.15 -32.35 -19.00
CA TRP A 438 13.83 -31.32 -18.01
C TRP A 438 12.52 -30.61 -18.38
N LEU A 439 11.53 -30.69 -17.50
CA LEU A 439 10.22 -30.06 -17.67
C LEU A 439 10.15 -28.81 -16.77
N ALA A 440 9.81 -27.68 -17.37
CA ALA A 440 9.64 -26.42 -16.63
C ALA A 440 8.34 -26.39 -15.81
N TYR A 441 8.40 -25.91 -14.58
CA TYR A 441 7.22 -25.55 -13.81
C TYR A 441 6.59 -24.28 -14.37
N PRO A 442 5.32 -24.31 -14.81
CA PRO A 442 4.69 -23.17 -15.47
C PRO A 442 4.35 -22.07 -14.47
N PHE A 443 4.83 -20.86 -14.71
CA PHE A 443 4.48 -19.68 -13.90
C PHE A 443 3.08 -19.15 -14.23
N ARG A 444 2.47 -18.44 -13.26
CA ARG A 444 1.16 -17.82 -13.45
C ARG A 444 1.26 -16.46 -14.13
N TYR A 445 2.28 -15.69 -13.82
CA TYR A 445 2.32 -14.26 -14.13
C TYR A 445 3.56 -13.81 -14.87
N LYS A 446 4.73 -14.38 -14.60
CA LYS A 446 5.96 -13.97 -15.26
C LYS A 446 6.10 -14.58 -16.67
N PRO A 447 6.90 -13.94 -17.56
CA PRO A 447 7.16 -14.48 -18.90
C PRO A 447 7.83 -15.85 -18.84
N GLN A 448 7.39 -16.76 -19.70
CA GLN A 448 8.00 -18.07 -19.85
C GLN A 448 7.93 -18.57 -21.31
N ASP A 449 6.73 -18.58 -21.91
CA ASP A 449 6.57 -18.92 -23.34
C ASP A 449 6.80 -17.67 -24.20
N PRO A 450 7.78 -17.68 -25.12
CA PRO A 450 8.06 -16.54 -26.02
C PRO A 450 6.89 -16.12 -26.91
N ARG A 451 5.91 -16.98 -27.14
CA ARG A 451 4.74 -16.69 -27.96
C ARG A 451 3.58 -16.04 -27.17
N GLN A 452 3.64 -16.08 -25.85
CA GLN A 452 2.60 -15.49 -25.03
C GLN A 452 2.86 -14.00 -24.81
N PRO A 453 1.82 -13.15 -24.98
CA PRO A 453 1.94 -11.74 -24.66
C PRO A 453 2.13 -11.55 -23.14
N PRO A 454 2.93 -10.58 -22.73
CA PRO A 454 2.94 -10.16 -21.32
C PRO A 454 1.56 -9.62 -20.93
N ARG A 455 1.04 -10.06 -19.76
CA ARG A 455 -0.34 -9.81 -19.33
C ARG A 455 -0.42 -8.65 -18.34
N ILE A 456 -1.60 -8.01 -18.26
CA ILE A 456 -1.90 -7.04 -17.22
C ILE A 456 -2.42 -7.77 -15.98
N HIS A 457 -1.81 -7.55 -14.83
CA HIS A 457 -2.15 -8.17 -13.54
C HIS A 457 -2.53 -7.14 -12.47
N ALA A 458 -1.89 -5.95 -12.53
CA ALA A 458 -2.14 -4.90 -11.54
C ALA A 458 -3.64 -4.52 -11.50
N PRO A 459 -4.20 -4.28 -10.33
CA PRO A 459 -3.55 -4.06 -9.02
C PRO A 459 -3.24 -5.32 -8.20
N TYR A 460 -3.45 -6.54 -8.72
CA TYR A 460 -3.06 -7.77 -8.04
C TYR A 460 -1.54 -7.83 -7.87
N GLN A 461 -1.07 -8.25 -6.68
CA GLN A 461 0.35 -8.38 -6.36
C GLN A 461 0.77 -9.85 -6.35
N PRO A 462 1.34 -10.40 -7.45
CA PRO A 462 1.83 -11.78 -7.49
C PRO A 462 3.20 -11.86 -6.83
N ARG A 463 3.24 -11.96 -5.49
CA ARG A 463 4.44 -11.82 -4.68
C ARG A 463 5.53 -12.82 -5.04
N PHE A 464 5.17 -14.08 -5.28
CA PHE A 464 6.13 -15.12 -5.69
C PHE A 464 6.82 -14.79 -7.02
N ASP A 465 6.03 -14.53 -8.07
CA ASP A 465 6.55 -14.23 -9.40
C ASP A 465 7.35 -12.90 -9.41
N TRP A 466 6.91 -11.93 -8.60
CA TRP A 466 7.58 -10.65 -8.44
C TRP A 466 8.94 -10.79 -7.77
N ASP A 467 9.04 -11.57 -6.68
CA ASP A 467 10.27 -11.78 -5.95
C ASP A 467 11.31 -12.56 -6.77
N LEU A 468 10.89 -13.44 -7.66
CA LEU A 468 11.79 -14.09 -8.60
C LEU A 468 12.51 -13.09 -9.52
N TRP A 469 11.88 -11.97 -9.85
CA TRP A 469 12.56 -10.90 -10.56
C TRP A 469 13.64 -10.25 -9.70
N PHE A 470 13.37 -9.94 -8.43
CA PHE A 470 14.41 -9.42 -7.52
C PHE A 470 15.54 -10.44 -7.34
N ALA A 471 15.22 -11.71 -7.16
CA ALA A 471 16.22 -12.76 -7.03
C ALA A 471 17.12 -12.85 -8.28
N SER A 472 16.56 -12.62 -9.48
CA SER A 472 17.32 -12.63 -10.73
C SER A 472 18.35 -11.49 -10.86
N LEU A 473 18.25 -10.44 -10.05
CA LEU A 473 19.19 -9.31 -10.00
C LEU A 473 20.41 -9.58 -9.12
N GLY A 474 20.43 -10.68 -8.37
CA GLY A 474 21.50 -11.04 -7.46
C GLY A 474 21.86 -12.53 -7.50
N ALA A 475 22.82 -12.91 -6.67
CA ALA A 475 23.27 -14.30 -6.58
C ALA A 475 22.32 -15.15 -5.69
N TRP A 476 22.16 -16.43 -6.03
CA TRP A 476 21.30 -17.36 -5.29
C TRP A 476 21.61 -17.44 -3.78
N ARG A 477 22.87 -17.20 -3.38
CA ARG A 477 23.28 -17.18 -1.96
C ARG A 477 22.62 -16.07 -1.15
N GLN A 478 22.20 -14.98 -1.82
CA GLN A 478 21.48 -13.86 -1.20
C GLN A 478 19.97 -14.18 -1.07
N TYR A 479 19.46 -15.09 -1.90
CA TYR A 479 18.05 -15.46 -2.00
C TYR A 479 17.84 -16.94 -1.70
N SER A 480 18.16 -17.34 -0.47
CA SER A 480 18.08 -18.76 -0.02
C SER A 480 16.70 -19.39 -0.22
N TRP A 481 15.65 -18.59 -0.28
CA TRP A 481 14.29 -19.04 -0.54
C TRP A 481 14.10 -19.66 -1.93
N VAL A 482 14.94 -19.33 -2.92
CA VAL A 482 14.95 -20.02 -4.22
C VAL A 482 15.35 -21.47 -4.06
N VAL A 483 16.39 -21.73 -3.27
CA VAL A 483 16.84 -23.09 -2.92
C VAL A 483 15.74 -23.84 -2.14
N ASN A 484 15.08 -23.20 -1.17
CA ASN A 484 13.96 -23.79 -0.46
C ASN A 484 12.84 -24.19 -1.42
N THR A 485 12.57 -23.35 -2.45
CA THR A 485 11.57 -23.66 -3.47
C THR A 485 11.96 -24.92 -4.26
N GLU A 486 13.22 -25.08 -4.68
CA GLU A 486 13.69 -26.30 -5.36
C GLU A 486 13.50 -27.55 -4.53
N VAL A 487 13.88 -27.50 -3.25
CA VAL A 487 13.71 -28.63 -2.32
C VAL A 487 12.24 -28.99 -2.14
N LEU A 488 11.34 -28.01 -2.04
CA LEU A 488 9.91 -28.24 -1.88
C LEU A 488 9.26 -28.77 -3.17
N LEU A 489 9.71 -28.31 -4.33
CA LEU A 489 9.29 -28.87 -5.63
C LEU A 489 9.78 -30.33 -5.80
N LEU A 490 10.99 -30.64 -5.34
CA LEU A 490 11.53 -32.00 -5.34
C LEU A 490 10.71 -32.96 -4.45
N ARG A 491 10.10 -32.41 -3.38
CA ARG A 491 9.15 -33.13 -2.52
C ARG A 491 7.72 -33.18 -3.06
N ASN A 492 7.45 -32.49 -4.16
CA ASN A 492 6.12 -32.32 -4.75
C ASN A 492 5.13 -31.68 -3.77
N ASP A 493 5.58 -30.70 -2.95
CA ASP A 493 4.78 -30.07 -1.92
C ASP A 493 3.60 -29.27 -2.52
N SER A 494 2.40 -29.59 -2.10
CA SER A 494 1.18 -29.00 -2.64
C SER A 494 1.01 -27.51 -2.35
N SER A 495 1.56 -27.03 -1.22
CA SER A 495 1.47 -25.62 -0.83
C SER A 495 2.29 -24.76 -1.78
N VAL A 496 3.51 -25.19 -2.10
CA VAL A 496 4.40 -24.49 -3.04
C VAL A 496 3.93 -24.65 -4.48
N LEU A 497 3.47 -25.85 -4.88
CA LEU A 497 2.89 -26.09 -6.21
C LEU A 497 1.67 -25.19 -6.49
N SER A 498 0.92 -24.80 -5.46
CA SER A 498 -0.20 -23.87 -5.62
C SER A 498 0.21 -22.48 -6.12
N LEU A 499 1.48 -22.09 -6.01
CA LEU A 499 2.02 -20.83 -6.54
C LEU A 499 2.23 -20.87 -8.06
N PHE A 500 2.38 -22.07 -8.63
CA PHE A 500 2.57 -22.29 -10.05
C PHE A 500 1.24 -22.45 -10.80
N ALA A 501 1.25 -22.29 -12.12
CA ALA A 501 0.07 -22.50 -12.96
C ALA A 501 -0.29 -23.97 -13.13
N GLY A 502 0.66 -24.89 -12.90
CA GLY A 502 0.47 -26.32 -12.99
C GLY A 502 1.65 -27.09 -12.41
N ASN A 503 1.42 -28.39 -12.25
CA ASN A 503 2.46 -29.33 -11.83
C ASN A 503 2.82 -30.26 -13.00
N PRO A 504 4.08 -30.23 -13.54
CA PRO A 504 4.51 -31.11 -14.60
C PRO A 504 4.73 -32.57 -14.12
N PHE A 505 4.69 -32.81 -12.80
CA PHE A 505 4.90 -34.12 -12.19
C PHE A 505 3.69 -34.58 -11.35
N PRO A 506 2.46 -34.72 -11.94
CA PRO A 506 1.31 -35.19 -11.19
C PRO A 506 1.54 -36.67 -10.79
N GLY A 507 1.28 -36.97 -9.52
CA GLY A 507 1.42 -38.32 -8.93
C GLY A 507 2.81 -38.58 -8.37
N GLU A 508 3.82 -38.82 -9.19
CA GLU A 508 5.18 -39.10 -8.74
C GLU A 508 6.07 -37.84 -8.78
N PRO A 509 6.79 -37.51 -7.70
CA PRO A 509 7.69 -36.38 -7.68
C PRO A 509 8.88 -36.56 -8.63
N PRO A 510 9.53 -35.46 -9.07
CA PRO A 510 10.76 -35.55 -9.84
C PRO A 510 11.91 -36.17 -9.04
N THR A 511 12.90 -36.74 -9.70
CA THR A 511 14.15 -37.21 -9.08
C THR A 511 15.14 -36.09 -8.85
N ALA A 512 15.13 -35.07 -9.73
CA ALA A 512 15.95 -33.88 -9.56
C ALA A 512 15.19 -32.61 -9.96
N VAL A 513 15.57 -31.49 -9.30
CA VAL A 513 15.07 -30.14 -9.57
C VAL A 513 16.24 -29.17 -9.68
N ARG A 514 16.17 -28.24 -10.64
CA ARG A 514 17.13 -27.17 -10.83
C ARG A 514 16.45 -25.83 -11.08
N ALA A 515 17.13 -24.75 -10.74
CA ALA A 515 16.78 -23.39 -11.14
C ALA A 515 17.78 -22.94 -12.21
N VAL A 516 17.28 -22.57 -13.38
CA VAL A 516 18.08 -22.02 -14.48
C VAL A 516 17.76 -20.56 -14.68
N VAL A 517 18.73 -19.80 -15.22
CA VAL A 517 18.53 -18.39 -15.56
C VAL A 517 18.52 -18.22 -17.08
N TRP A 518 17.47 -17.56 -17.54
CA TRP A 518 17.30 -17.13 -18.93
C TRP A 518 17.46 -15.62 -19.02
N GLN A 519 18.10 -15.14 -20.07
CA GLN A 519 18.03 -13.74 -20.46
C GLN A 519 16.92 -13.55 -21.49
N TYR A 520 16.10 -12.51 -21.32
CA TYR A 520 14.96 -12.21 -22.18
C TYR A 520 15.11 -10.84 -22.82
N TRP A 521 14.52 -10.69 -24.01
CA TRP A 521 14.40 -9.43 -24.75
C TRP A 521 13.03 -9.35 -25.39
N PHE A 522 12.47 -8.17 -25.44
CA PHE A 522 11.34 -7.91 -26.32
C PHE A 522 11.74 -8.09 -27.77
N THR A 523 10.84 -8.63 -28.59
CA THR A 523 10.99 -8.64 -30.03
C THR A 523 10.55 -7.30 -30.63
N ASP A 524 10.87 -7.07 -31.91
CA ASP A 524 10.35 -5.96 -32.67
C ASP A 524 9.00 -6.30 -33.33
N LEU A 525 8.31 -5.27 -33.85
CA LEU A 525 7.03 -5.41 -34.54
C LEU A 525 7.08 -6.37 -35.74
N ARG A 526 8.23 -6.45 -36.42
CA ARG A 526 8.42 -7.33 -37.57
C ARG A 526 8.46 -8.78 -37.11
N THR A 527 9.33 -9.13 -36.18
CA THR A 527 9.47 -10.48 -35.60
C THR A 527 8.14 -10.97 -35.04
N LYS A 528 7.42 -10.07 -34.29
CA LYS A 528 6.09 -10.41 -33.76
C LYS A 528 5.10 -10.75 -34.87
N ARG A 529 5.12 -10.02 -36.00
CA ARG A 529 4.19 -10.24 -37.13
C ARG A 529 4.53 -11.52 -37.91
N GLU A 530 5.81 -11.77 -38.13
CA GLU A 530 6.29 -12.88 -38.97
C GLU A 530 6.34 -14.20 -38.19
N GLU A 531 6.78 -14.18 -36.91
CA GLU A 531 7.04 -15.39 -36.11
C GLU A 531 6.05 -15.59 -34.98
N GLY A 532 5.22 -14.59 -34.62
CA GLY A 532 4.31 -14.62 -33.51
C GLY A 532 4.98 -14.48 -32.13
N LEU A 533 6.26 -14.09 -32.12
CA LEU A 533 7.07 -14.01 -30.92
C LEU A 533 6.96 -12.61 -30.25
N TRP A 534 6.67 -12.59 -28.97
CA TRP A 534 6.74 -11.39 -28.12
C TRP A 534 8.09 -11.25 -27.47
N TRP A 535 8.81 -12.39 -27.27
CA TRP A 535 10.06 -12.49 -26.56
C TRP A 535 11.08 -13.28 -27.35
N ARG A 536 12.35 -12.92 -27.18
CA ARG A 536 13.51 -13.80 -27.42
C ARG A 536 14.09 -14.15 -26.08
N ARG A 537 14.62 -15.38 -25.93
CA ARG A 537 15.31 -15.81 -24.72
C ARG A 537 16.52 -16.65 -25.02
N GLU A 538 17.50 -16.59 -24.14
CA GLU A 538 18.74 -17.37 -24.22
C GLU A 538 19.05 -17.93 -22.85
N LEU A 539 19.38 -19.23 -22.79
CA LEU A 539 19.78 -19.88 -21.53
C LEU A 539 21.18 -19.41 -21.14
N ARG A 540 21.31 -18.90 -19.91
CA ARG A 540 22.59 -18.44 -19.35
C ARG A 540 23.25 -19.47 -18.46
N GLY A 541 22.53 -20.45 -17.95
CA GLY A 541 23.04 -21.55 -17.13
C GLY A 541 22.23 -21.79 -15.86
N LEU A 542 22.84 -22.46 -14.90
CA LEU A 542 22.24 -22.68 -13.59
C LEU A 542 22.24 -21.37 -12.77
N TYR A 543 21.09 -21.06 -12.16
CA TYR A 543 20.99 -19.98 -11.19
C TYR A 543 21.39 -20.45 -9.79
N ALA A 544 20.88 -21.61 -9.37
CA ALA A 544 21.13 -22.22 -8.05
C ALA A 544 21.58 -23.67 -8.21
N PRO A 545 22.11 -24.33 -7.15
CA PRO A 545 22.52 -25.73 -7.21
C PRO A 545 21.38 -26.65 -7.61
N THR A 546 21.64 -27.65 -8.46
CA THR A 546 20.69 -28.73 -8.75
C THR A 546 20.59 -29.68 -7.55
N PHE A 547 19.38 -29.96 -7.10
CA PHE A 547 19.09 -30.92 -6.04
C PHE A 547 18.54 -32.22 -6.61
N GLU A 548 19.04 -33.34 -6.08
CA GLU A 548 18.63 -34.70 -6.45
C GLU A 548 18.21 -35.47 -5.20
N ARG A 549 17.24 -36.36 -5.39
CA ARG A 549 16.80 -37.30 -4.34
C ARG A 549 17.34 -38.69 -4.66
N ASP A 550 18.11 -39.24 -3.72
CA ASP A 550 18.63 -40.60 -3.83
C ASP A 550 17.53 -41.68 -3.64
N ALA A 551 17.87 -42.93 -3.87
CA ALA A 551 16.96 -44.06 -3.71
C ALA A 551 16.45 -44.23 -2.25
N GLN A 552 17.14 -43.68 -1.27
CA GLN A 552 16.77 -43.66 0.13
C GLN A 552 15.90 -42.46 0.51
N GLY A 553 15.67 -41.52 -0.42
CA GLY A 553 14.87 -40.32 -0.20
C GLY A 553 15.64 -39.12 0.34
N ASN A 554 16.97 -39.25 0.55
CA ASN A 554 17.78 -38.11 0.97
C ASN A 554 18.02 -37.14 -0.15
N ILE A 555 18.03 -35.84 0.17
CA ILE A 555 18.23 -34.76 -0.80
C ILE A 555 19.70 -34.33 -0.73
N GLY A 556 20.37 -34.39 -1.87
CA GLY A 556 21.75 -33.96 -2.05
C GLY A 556 21.95 -32.96 -3.18
N VAL A 557 23.08 -32.28 -3.17
CA VAL A 557 23.46 -31.37 -4.26
C VAL A 557 24.15 -32.20 -5.36
N HIS A 558 23.58 -32.19 -6.56
CA HIS A 558 24.11 -32.90 -7.72
C HIS A 558 25.08 -32.01 -8.54
N GLU A 559 24.70 -30.77 -8.82
CA GLU A 559 25.48 -29.83 -9.61
C GLU A 559 25.41 -28.43 -8.99
N LYS A 560 26.49 -27.64 -9.14
CA LYS A 560 26.52 -26.24 -8.69
C LYS A 560 26.66 -25.29 -9.86
N PRO A 561 26.09 -24.07 -9.77
CA PRO A 561 26.36 -23.02 -10.74
C PRO A 561 27.87 -22.79 -10.88
N ALA A 562 28.28 -22.39 -12.07
CA ALA A 562 29.64 -21.89 -12.27
C ALA A 562 29.91 -20.71 -11.33
N PRO A 563 31.12 -20.57 -10.77
CA PRO A 563 31.47 -19.53 -9.81
C PRO A 563 31.30 -18.12 -10.37
#